data_d24b702a204623b9e9bf675589318057
#
_entry.id   d24b702a204623b9e9bf675589318057
#
_cell.length_a   1.000
_cell.length_b   1.000
_cell.length_c   1.000
_cell.angle_alpha   90.00
_cell.angle_beta   90.00
_cell.angle_gamma   90.00
#
_symmetry.space_group_name_H-M   'P 1'
#
loop_
_entity.id
_entity.type
_entity.pdbx_description
1 polymer ?
#
loop_
_entity_poly.entity_id
_entity_poly.type
_entity_poly.pdbx_seq_one_letter_code
_entity_poly.pdbx_strand_id
1 'polypeptide(L)'
;IKALAPDIKIIAPWRMTDKWTMQSREDEIAFCKAHGIDLPFDASHSYSRDRNLWHISHEGLELEDPSQAPNYDNMLVLGVTPEKAPDKETEVTMTFEQGVPKTLNGKEMKVSEIITELNKLGGENGIGIVDIVENRVVGMKSRGVYETPGGTILMAAHEQLEELTLDRETMETKKK
;
A
#
# COMPACT_ATOMS: atom_id res chain seq x y z
N ILE A 1 18.87 7.81 14.53
CA ILE A 1 18.55 7.80 15.98
C ILE A 1 19.71 8.41 16.77
N LYS A 2 20.94 7.89 16.68
CA LYS A 2 22.09 8.37 17.46
C LYS A 2 22.44 9.84 17.26
N ALA A 3 22.16 10.42 16.08
CA ALA A 3 22.36 11.86 15.82
C ALA A 3 21.43 12.75 16.65
N LEU A 4 20.20 12.27 16.94
CA LEU A 4 19.18 13.05 17.66
C LEU A 4 19.06 12.64 19.14
N ALA A 5 19.48 11.43 19.49
CA ALA A 5 19.45 10.88 20.84
C ALA A 5 20.68 9.99 21.09
N PRO A 6 21.85 10.59 21.37
CA PRO A 6 23.13 9.86 21.44
C PRO A 6 23.18 8.81 22.55
N ASP A 7 22.47 9.03 23.65
CA ASP A 7 22.49 8.16 24.82
C ASP A 7 21.46 7.01 24.77
N ILE A 8 20.57 7.01 23.75
CA ILE A 8 19.57 5.96 23.63
C ILE A 8 20.22 4.60 23.33
N LYS A 9 19.76 3.57 24.01
CA LYS A 9 20.16 2.19 23.73
C LYS A 9 19.34 1.63 22.58
N ILE A 10 20.02 1.03 21.60
CA ILE A 10 19.38 0.38 20.46
C ILE A 10 19.46 -1.14 20.68
N ILE A 11 18.30 -1.80 20.66
CA ILE A 11 18.18 -3.25 20.72
C ILE A 11 17.60 -3.71 19.38
N ALA A 12 18.38 -4.52 18.66
CA ALA A 12 17.97 -5.11 17.39
C ALA A 12 18.19 -6.63 17.46
N PRO A 13 17.20 -7.38 17.96
CA PRO A 13 17.37 -8.81 18.26
C PRO A 13 17.89 -9.63 17.07
N TRP A 14 17.36 -9.38 15.87
CA TRP A 14 17.78 -10.03 14.61
C TRP A 14 19.27 -9.84 14.24
N ARG A 15 19.96 -8.91 14.91
CA ARG A 15 21.42 -8.70 14.78
C ARG A 15 22.21 -9.32 15.93
N MET A 16 21.53 -9.92 16.90
CA MET A 16 22.12 -10.52 18.10
C MET A 16 22.02 -12.04 17.99
N THR A 17 22.83 -12.63 17.11
CA THR A 17 22.76 -14.05 16.74
C THR A 17 23.01 -15.02 17.89
N ASP A 18 23.61 -14.55 18.99
CA ASP A 18 23.76 -15.29 20.25
C ASP A 18 22.44 -15.38 21.05
N LYS A 19 21.48 -14.52 20.79
CA LYS A 19 20.19 -14.43 21.51
C LYS A 19 18.98 -14.65 20.63
N TRP A 20 19.13 -14.47 19.33
CA TRP A 20 18.05 -14.54 18.36
C TRP A 20 18.40 -15.53 17.25
N THR A 21 17.66 -16.62 17.20
CA THR A 21 17.94 -17.74 16.26
C THR A 21 17.13 -17.68 14.99
N MET A 22 16.05 -16.87 14.95
CA MET A 22 15.21 -16.72 13.76
C MET A 22 15.86 -15.71 12.80
N GLN A 23 16.42 -16.21 11.70
CA GLN A 23 17.16 -15.41 10.71
C GLN A 23 16.36 -15.20 9.42
N SER A 24 15.30 -15.97 9.23
CA SER A 24 14.44 -15.94 8.05
C SER A 24 12.96 -16.00 8.43
N ARG A 25 12.09 -15.69 7.48
CA ARG A 25 10.64 -15.86 7.64
C ARG A 25 10.26 -17.34 7.84
N GLU A 26 10.96 -18.24 7.20
CA GLU A 26 10.78 -19.69 7.35
C GLU A 26 11.05 -20.11 8.80
N ASP A 27 12.10 -19.58 9.44
CA ASP A 27 12.41 -19.84 10.85
C ASP A 27 11.28 -19.31 11.76
N GLU A 28 10.74 -18.12 11.46
CA GLU A 28 9.64 -17.51 12.20
C GLU A 28 8.35 -18.34 12.07
N ILE A 29 8.02 -18.80 10.86
CA ILE A 29 6.87 -19.68 10.61
C ILE A 29 7.04 -21.02 11.36
N ALA A 30 8.24 -21.61 11.31
CA ALA A 30 8.57 -22.84 12.04
C ALA A 30 8.43 -22.65 13.54
N PHE A 31 8.90 -21.52 14.07
CA PHE A 31 8.76 -21.18 15.48
C PHE A 31 7.28 -21.06 15.87
N CYS A 32 6.49 -20.32 15.12
CA CYS A 32 5.04 -20.17 15.38
C CYS A 32 4.35 -21.54 15.40
N LYS A 33 4.62 -22.38 14.42
CA LYS A 33 4.08 -23.75 14.33
C LYS A 33 4.47 -24.61 15.53
N ALA A 34 5.73 -24.53 15.94
CA ALA A 34 6.23 -25.31 17.10
C ALA A 34 5.60 -24.87 18.42
N HIS A 35 5.13 -23.61 18.51
CA HIS A 35 4.53 -23.06 19.72
C HIS A 35 3.01 -22.93 19.66
N GLY A 36 2.36 -23.54 18.65
CA GLY A 36 0.91 -23.53 18.51
C GLY A 36 0.32 -22.13 18.22
N ILE A 37 1.11 -21.24 17.59
CA ILE A 37 0.68 -19.92 17.15
C ILE A 37 0.12 -20.07 15.73
N ASP A 38 -1.17 -19.86 15.58
CA ASP A 38 -1.81 -19.89 14.27
C ASP A 38 -1.46 -18.66 13.44
N LEU A 39 -1.01 -18.89 12.21
CA LEU A 39 -0.75 -17.83 11.23
C LEU A 39 -1.86 -17.80 10.19
N PRO A 40 -2.30 -16.61 9.74
CA PRO A 40 -3.35 -16.46 8.73
C PRO A 40 -2.84 -16.74 7.30
N PHE A 41 -1.61 -17.23 7.15
CA PHE A 41 -0.97 -17.53 5.86
C PHE A 41 0.00 -18.71 5.99
N ASP A 42 0.29 -19.34 4.89
CA ASP A 42 1.36 -20.33 4.74
C ASP A 42 2.59 -19.76 4.01
N ALA A 43 3.63 -20.58 3.83
CA ALA A 43 4.88 -20.14 3.20
C ALA A 43 4.68 -19.69 1.73
N SER A 44 3.70 -20.25 1.01
CA SER A 44 3.45 -19.91 -0.39
C SER A 44 2.68 -18.60 -0.58
N HIS A 45 2.05 -18.09 0.50
CA HIS A 45 1.31 -16.82 0.54
C HIS A 45 1.97 -15.81 1.48
N SER A 46 3.25 -15.97 1.76
CA SER A 46 3.98 -15.18 2.76
C SER A 46 4.59 -13.90 2.22
N TYR A 47 3.88 -13.14 1.39
CA TYR A 47 4.31 -11.79 1.04
C TYR A 47 4.51 -10.93 2.30
N SER A 48 5.54 -10.10 2.30
CA SER A 48 5.66 -9.03 3.27
C SER A 48 4.64 -7.95 2.95
N ARG A 49 3.76 -7.63 3.88
CA ARG A 49 2.65 -6.69 3.67
C ARG A 49 2.60 -5.67 4.80
N ASP A 50 2.55 -4.39 4.40
CA ASP A 50 2.22 -3.29 5.30
C ASP A 50 0.87 -2.71 4.86
N ARG A 51 -0.10 -2.72 5.77
CA ARG A 51 -1.46 -2.27 5.47
C ARG A 51 -1.90 -1.15 6.40
N ASN A 52 -2.52 -0.13 5.81
CA ASN A 52 -3.26 0.91 6.51
C ASN A 52 -4.56 1.25 5.76
N LEU A 53 -5.26 2.29 6.17
CA LEU A 53 -6.50 2.73 5.52
C LEU A 53 -6.28 3.15 4.05
N TRP A 54 -5.10 3.71 3.74
CA TRP A 54 -4.78 4.27 2.44
C TRP A 54 -4.34 3.24 1.42
N HIS A 55 -3.50 2.28 1.82
CA HIS A 55 -2.90 1.31 0.90
C HIS A 55 -2.47 0.01 1.58
N ILE A 56 -2.11 -0.96 0.76
CA ILE A 56 -1.35 -2.13 1.15
C ILE A 56 -0.14 -2.29 0.22
N SER A 57 1.03 -2.57 0.79
CA SER A 57 2.23 -2.96 0.05
C SER A 57 2.41 -4.47 0.01
N HIS A 58 3.00 -4.97 -1.07
CA HIS A 58 3.40 -6.36 -1.23
C HIS A 58 4.86 -6.42 -1.63
N GLU A 59 5.67 -7.14 -0.87
CA GLU A 59 7.08 -7.41 -1.11
C GLU A 59 7.37 -8.89 -0.86
N GLY A 60 8.51 -9.39 -1.33
CA GLY A 60 8.94 -10.77 -1.11
C GLY A 60 8.50 -11.76 -2.18
N LEU A 61 8.75 -13.05 -1.98
CA LEU A 61 8.51 -14.12 -2.92
C LEU A 61 9.11 -13.81 -4.31
N GLU A 62 8.33 -13.94 -5.40
CA GLU A 62 8.81 -13.64 -6.76
C GLU A 62 9.27 -12.19 -6.97
N LEU A 63 8.83 -11.25 -6.12
CA LEU A 63 9.25 -9.85 -6.20
C LEU A 63 10.71 -9.62 -5.75
N GLU A 64 11.34 -10.60 -5.09
CA GLU A 64 12.77 -10.54 -4.76
C GLU A 64 13.65 -10.56 -6.01
N ASP A 65 13.18 -11.16 -7.11
CA ASP A 65 13.79 -11.07 -8.43
C ASP A 65 13.02 -10.08 -9.31
N PRO A 66 13.53 -8.85 -9.53
CA PRO A 66 12.84 -7.85 -10.33
C PRO A 66 12.54 -8.26 -11.79
N SER A 67 13.15 -9.36 -12.26
CA SER A 67 12.87 -9.91 -13.61
C SER A 67 11.61 -10.78 -13.65
N GLN A 68 11.09 -11.21 -12.52
CA GLN A 68 9.89 -12.02 -12.42
C GLN A 68 8.65 -11.15 -12.45
N ALA A 69 7.63 -11.58 -13.20
CA ALA A 69 6.32 -10.90 -13.19
C ALA A 69 5.58 -11.17 -11.87
N PRO A 70 4.88 -10.16 -11.31
CA PRO A 70 4.05 -10.37 -10.13
C PRO A 70 2.93 -11.37 -10.37
N ASN A 71 2.68 -12.24 -9.42
CA ASN A 71 1.50 -13.12 -9.43
C ASN A 71 0.32 -12.42 -8.76
N TYR A 72 -0.39 -11.57 -9.50
CA TYR A 72 -1.52 -10.80 -8.99
C TYR A 72 -2.64 -11.66 -8.41
N ASP A 73 -2.85 -12.87 -8.93
CA ASP A 73 -3.89 -13.79 -8.44
C ASP A 73 -3.63 -14.27 -7.01
N ASN A 74 -2.35 -14.39 -6.65
CA ASN A 74 -1.92 -14.81 -5.33
C ASN A 74 -1.69 -13.63 -4.38
N MET A 75 -1.50 -12.43 -4.92
CA MET A 75 -0.99 -11.27 -4.20
C MET A 75 -2.09 -10.30 -3.75
N LEU A 76 -3.02 -9.95 -4.66
CA LEU A 76 -3.98 -8.87 -4.42
C LEU A 76 -4.93 -9.18 -3.26
N VAL A 77 -5.23 -8.16 -2.46
CA VAL A 77 -6.05 -8.24 -1.25
C VAL A 77 -7.21 -7.26 -1.28
N LEU A 78 -7.01 -6.07 -1.87
CA LEU A 78 -8.01 -5.00 -1.89
C LEU A 78 -8.85 -5.01 -3.16
N GLY A 79 -8.32 -5.58 -4.23
CA GLY A 79 -8.98 -5.50 -5.53
C GLY A 79 -8.69 -6.66 -6.45
N VAL A 80 -9.09 -6.48 -7.70
CA VAL A 80 -8.88 -7.39 -8.81
C VAL A 80 -8.01 -6.71 -9.87
N THR A 81 -7.44 -7.50 -10.78
CA THR A 81 -6.75 -6.91 -11.95
C THR A 81 -7.75 -6.29 -12.92
N PRO A 82 -7.34 -5.34 -13.78
CA PRO A 82 -8.23 -4.74 -14.77
C PRO A 82 -8.93 -5.76 -15.68
N GLU A 83 -8.29 -6.89 -15.99
CA GLU A 83 -8.87 -7.97 -16.81
C GLU A 83 -10.03 -8.70 -16.12
N LYS A 84 -10.08 -8.64 -14.79
CA LYS A 84 -11.15 -9.25 -13.98
C LYS A 84 -12.20 -8.24 -13.52
N ALA A 85 -11.96 -6.95 -13.79
CA ALA A 85 -12.89 -5.89 -13.47
C ALA A 85 -14.15 -5.95 -14.35
N PRO A 86 -15.30 -5.38 -13.91
CA PRO A 86 -16.50 -5.28 -14.72
C PRO A 86 -16.26 -4.47 -16.00
N ASP A 87 -16.88 -4.89 -17.11
CA ASP A 87 -16.88 -4.13 -18.39
C ASP A 87 -17.74 -2.85 -18.33
N LYS A 88 -18.53 -2.71 -17.29
CA LYS A 88 -19.40 -1.56 -17.10
C LYS A 88 -18.73 -0.53 -16.20
N GLU A 89 -18.74 0.73 -16.65
CA GLU A 89 -18.27 1.85 -15.85
C GLU A 89 -19.03 2.01 -14.53
N THR A 90 -18.34 2.49 -13.50
CA THR A 90 -18.91 2.86 -12.20
C THR A 90 -18.67 4.35 -11.97
N GLU A 91 -19.75 5.15 -12.00
CA GLU A 91 -19.65 6.58 -11.72
C GLU A 91 -19.53 6.85 -10.23
N VAL A 92 -18.66 7.80 -9.87
CA VAL A 92 -18.45 8.26 -8.49
C VAL A 92 -18.58 9.78 -8.45
N THR A 93 -19.47 10.27 -7.59
CA THR A 93 -19.65 11.71 -7.37
C THR A 93 -19.16 12.08 -5.97
N MET A 94 -18.30 13.08 -5.89
CA MET A 94 -17.78 13.61 -4.62
C MET A 94 -17.96 15.12 -4.55
N THR A 95 -18.24 15.64 -3.35
CA THR A 95 -18.14 17.07 -3.06
C THR A 95 -17.01 17.35 -2.10
N PHE A 96 -16.39 18.51 -2.26
CA PHE A 96 -15.27 18.95 -1.45
C PHE A 96 -15.57 20.33 -0.85
N GLU A 97 -15.05 20.57 0.34
CA GLU A 97 -15.05 21.85 1.00
C GLU A 97 -13.65 22.17 1.49
N GLN A 98 -13.07 23.27 1.02
CA GLN A 98 -11.68 23.66 1.33
C GLN A 98 -10.67 22.53 1.07
N GLY A 99 -10.85 21.76 -0.02
CA GLY A 99 -10.00 20.64 -0.40
C GLY A 99 -10.26 19.33 0.35
N VAL A 100 -11.21 19.31 1.30
CA VAL A 100 -11.54 18.12 2.09
C VAL A 100 -12.79 17.46 1.53
N PRO A 101 -12.79 16.16 1.21
CA PRO A 101 -13.98 15.46 0.73
C PRO A 101 -15.06 15.41 1.82
N LYS A 102 -16.30 15.72 1.45
CA LYS A 102 -17.46 15.78 2.35
C LYS A 102 -18.53 14.75 2.04
N THR A 103 -18.80 14.52 0.75
CA THR A 103 -19.81 13.55 0.36
C THR A 103 -19.26 12.56 -0.66
N LEU A 104 -19.83 11.37 -0.66
CA LEU A 104 -19.65 10.35 -1.67
C LEU A 104 -21.02 9.90 -2.15
N ASN A 105 -21.29 10.01 -3.47
CA ASN A 105 -22.56 9.66 -4.09
C ASN A 105 -23.76 10.30 -3.38
N GLY A 106 -23.62 11.59 -3.01
CA GLY A 106 -24.66 12.38 -2.33
C GLY A 106 -24.82 12.12 -0.82
N LYS A 107 -24.04 11.20 -0.23
CA LYS A 107 -24.07 10.91 1.20
C LYS A 107 -22.92 11.60 1.93
N GLU A 108 -23.25 12.35 2.98
CA GLU A 108 -22.23 12.96 3.87
C GLU A 108 -21.58 11.87 4.72
N MET A 109 -20.24 11.88 4.77
CA MET A 109 -19.43 10.86 5.43
C MET A 109 -18.14 11.47 5.99
N LYS A 110 -17.56 10.80 6.99
CA LYS A 110 -16.20 11.13 7.42
C LYS A 110 -15.20 10.76 6.35
N VAL A 111 -14.07 11.46 6.28
CA VAL A 111 -13.01 11.19 5.30
C VAL A 111 -12.56 9.73 5.33
N SER A 112 -12.42 9.14 6.53
CA SER A 112 -12.05 7.72 6.67
C SER A 112 -13.09 6.76 6.08
N GLU A 113 -14.38 7.08 6.23
CA GLU A 113 -15.47 6.30 5.65
C GLU A 113 -15.50 6.43 4.12
N ILE A 114 -15.27 7.65 3.59
CA ILE A 114 -15.13 7.90 2.16
C ILE A 114 -13.99 7.04 1.59
N ILE A 115 -12.80 7.06 2.21
CA ILE A 115 -11.66 6.25 1.77
C ILE A 115 -12.00 4.75 1.80
N THR A 116 -12.68 4.29 2.84
CA THR A 116 -13.09 2.88 2.96
C THR A 116 -14.03 2.47 1.82
N GLU A 117 -15.04 3.28 1.52
CA GLU A 117 -15.97 2.99 0.41
C GLU A 117 -15.28 3.10 -0.96
N LEU A 118 -14.40 4.08 -1.13
CA LEU A 118 -13.60 4.21 -2.36
C LEU A 118 -12.63 3.05 -2.54
N ASN A 119 -12.06 2.50 -1.46
CA ASN A 119 -11.22 1.29 -1.53
C ASN A 119 -12.02 0.10 -2.06
N LYS A 120 -13.26 -0.05 -1.62
CA LYS A 120 -14.15 -1.11 -2.11
C LYS A 120 -14.49 -0.91 -3.58
N LEU A 121 -15.01 0.28 -3.94
CA LEU A 121 -15.39 0.60 -5.31
C LEU A 121 -14.18 0.49 -6.26
N GLY A 122 -13.04 1.06 -5.90
CA GLY A 122 -11.84 1.01 -6.72
C GLY A 122 -11.27 -0.39 -6.85
N GLY A 123 -11.28 -1.16 -5.78
CA GLY A 123 -10.83 -2.56 -5.79
C GLY A 123 -11.69 -3.43 -6.70
N GLU A 124 -13.01 -3.32 -6.63
CA GLU A 124 -13.96 -4.01 -7.51
C GLU A 124 -13.77 -3.66 -8.99
N ASN A 125 -13.28 -2.47 -9.28
CA ASN A 125 -13.07 -1.95 -10.63
C ASN A 125 -11.59 -2.00 -11.10
N GLY A 126 -10.72 -2.73 -10.41
CA GLY A 126 -9.33 -2.92 -10.82
C GLY A 126 -8.47 -1.66 -10.76
N ILE A 127 -8.81 -0.70 -9.89
CA ILE A 127 -8.14 0.59 -9.77
C ILE A 127 -7.05 0.55 -8.70
N GLY A 128 -5.92 1.23 -8.96
CA GLY A 128 -4.93 1.57 -7.96
C GLY A 128 -3.86 0.50 -7.73
N ILE A 129 -3.63 -0.39 -8.68
CA ILE A 129 -2.51 -1.32 -8.66
C ILE A 129 -1.28 -0.61 -9.25
N VAL A 130 -0.17 -0.61 -8.51
CA VAL A 130 1.11 -0.03 -8.95
C VAL A 130 2.22 -1.05 -8.73
N ASP A 131 2.92 -1.41 -9.80
CA ASP A 131 4.09 -2.29 -9.80
C ASP A 131 5.31 -1.45 -10.14
N ILE A 132 6.24 -1.30 -9.20
CA ILE A 132 7.42 -0.45 -9.37
C ILE A 132 8.70 -1.12 -8.88
N VAL A 133 9.79 -0.80 -9.56
CA VAL A 133 11.15 -1.07 -9.10
C VAL A 133 11.73 0.22 -8.52
N GLU A 134 11.93 0.23 -7.22
CA GLU A 134 12.39 1.37 -6.44
C GLU A 134 13.90 1.38 -6.23
N ASN A 135 14.44 2.58 -5.98
CA ASN A 135 15.79 2.76 -5.47
C ASN A 135 15.75 2.90 -3.96
N ARG A 136 16.34 1.97 -3.23
CA ARG A 136 16.56 2.14 -1.80
C ARG A 136 17.72 3.12 -1.56
N VAL A 137 17.67 3.85 -0.44
CA VAL A 137 18.71 4.82 -0.04
C VAL A 137 20.11 4.18 -0.01
N VAL A 138 20.20 2.90 0.28
CA VAL A 138 21.45 2.12 0.30
C VAL A 138 21.92 1.64 -1.09
N GLY A 139 21.25 2.06 -2.16
CA GLY A 139 21.64 1.77 -3.55
C GLY A 139 21.10 0.44 -4.10
N MET A 140 20.38 -0.33 -3.31
CA MET A 140 19.73 -1.56 -3.78
C MET A 140 18.45 -1.25 -4.58
N LYS A 141 18.15 -2.10 -5.57
CA LYS A 141 16.84 -2.15 -6.20
C LYS A 141 15.90 -3.02 -5.37
N SER A 142 14.63 -2.63 -5.34
CA SER A 142 13.57 -3.40 -4.68
C SER A 142 12.31 -3.30 -5.53
N ARG A 143 11.63 -4.41 -5.78
CA ARG A 143 10.33 -4.40 -6.45
C ARG A 143 9.23 -4.55 -5.43
N GLY A 144 8.21 -3.71 -5.54
CA GLY A 144 7.02 -3.76 -4.72
C GLY A 144 5.77 -3.58 -5.56
N VAL A 145 4.70 -4.22 -5.16
CA VAL A 145 3.36 -4.00 -5.71
C VAL A 145 2.51 -3.35 -4.62
N TYR A 146 1.80 -2.31 -5.02
CA TYR A 146 0.97 -1.52 -4.12
C TYR A 146 -0.47 -1.52 -4.59
N GLU A 147 -1.41 -1.65 -3.66
CA GLU A 147 -2.83 -1.44 -3.93
C GLU A 147 -3.30 -0.19 -3.19
N THR A 148 -3.75 0.81 -3.93
CA THR A 148 -4.23 2.10 -3.38
C THR A 148 -5.52 2.50 -4.11
N PRO A 149 -6.57 1.66 -4.10
CA PRO A 149 -7.74 1.88 -4.93
C PRO A 149 -8.47 3.17 -4.57
N GLY A 150 -8.84 3.37 -3.31
CA GLY A 150 -9.56 4.57 -2.87
C GLY A 150 -8.70 5.83 -2.95
N GLY A 151 -7.41 5.72 -2.59
CA GLY A 151 -6.48 6.84 -2.71
C GLY A 151 -6.32 7.31 -4.15
N THR A 152 -6.24 6.40 -5.10
CA THR A 152 -6.15 6.72 -6.54
C THR A 152 -7.38 7.49 -7.02
N ILE A 153 -8.58 7.04 -6.69
CA ILE A 153 -9.82 7.72 -7.06
C ILE A 153 -9.91 9.11 -6.41
N LEU A 154 -9.63 9.18 -5.10
CA LEU A 154 -9.70 10.43 -4.35
C LEU A 154 -8.70 11.46 -4.88
N MET A 155 -7.46 11.04 -5.14
CA MET A 155 -6.43 11.94 -5.68
C MET A 155 -6.74 12.40 -7.10
N ALA A 156 -7.26 11.52 -7.95
CA ALA A 156 -7.69 11.90 -9.30
C ALA A 156 -8.79 12.99 -9.27
N ALA A 157 -9.79 12.83 -8.41
CA ALA A 157 -10.84 13.83 -8.24
C ALA A 157 -10.32 15.15 -7.65
N HIS A 158 -9.42 15.07 -6.66
CA HIS A 158 -8.80 16.24 -6.04
C HIS A 158 -7.91 17.01 -7.03
N GLU A 159 -7.14 16.32 -7.86
CA GLU A 159 -6.28 16.92 -8.87
C GLU A 159 -7.09 17.70 -9.91
N GLN A 160 -8.24 17.19 -10.34
CA GLN A 160 -9.16 17.93 -11.23
C GLN A 160 -9.66 19.23 -10.61
N LEU A 161 -9.92 19.27 -9.30
CA LEU A 161 -10.27 20.51 -8.60
C LEU A 161 -9.09 21.48 -8.51
N GLU A 162 -7.88 20.98 -8.30
CA GLU A 162 -6.68 21.80 -8.29
C GLU A 162 -6.41 22.45 -9.65
N GLU A 163 -6.64 21.75 -10.75
CA GLU A 163 -6.55 22.29 -12.11
C GLU A 163 -7.49 23.47 -12.33
N LEU A 164 -8.66 23.47 -11.68
CA LEU A 164 -9.63 24.55 -11.75
C LEU A 164 -9.34 25.72 -10.82
N THR A 165 -8.66 25.48 -9.69
CA THR A 165 -8.58 26.45 -8.58
C THR A 165 -7.18 27.02 -8.36
N LEU A 166 -6.13 26.30 -8.75
CA LEU A 166 -4.76 26.76 -8.56
C LEU A 166 -4.24 27.47 -9.81
N ASP A 167 -3.48 28.55 -9.58
CA ASP A 167 -2.72 29.21 -10.64
C ASP A 167 -1.51 28.38 -11.08
N ARG A 168 -0.96 28.72 -12.23
CA ARG A 168 0.15 27.98 -12.85
C ARG A 168 1.38 27.88 -11.96
N GLU A 169 1.79 28.98 -11.30
CA GLU A 169 3.01 29.02 -10.48
C GLU A 169 2.88 28.15 -9.23
N THR A 170 1.69 28.17 -8.62
CA THR A 170 1.34 27.31 -7.48
C THR A 170 1.37 25.84 -7.89
N MET A 171 0.78 25.48 -9.05
CA MET A 171 0.81 24.12 -9.58
C MET A 171 2.23 23.62 -9.85
N GLU A 172 3.09 24.47 -10.46
CA GLU A 172 4.50 24.13 -10.72
C GLU A 172 5.30 23.96 -9.42
N THR A 173 5.02 24.76 -8.41
CA THR A 173 5.68 24.67 -7.10
C THR A 173 5.26 23.41 -6.36
N LYS A 174 4.00 23.05 -6.41
CA LYS A 174 3.47 21.83 -5.80
C LYS A 174 4.10 20.54 -6.35
N LYS A 175 4.48 20.52 -7.63
CA LYS A 175 5.11 19.37 -8.31
C LYS A 175 6.56 19.11 -7.89
N LYS A 176 7.21 20.06 -7.21
CA LYS A 176 8.60 19.97 -6.71
C LYS A 176 8.66 19.37 -5.30
#